data_36f3f7a4d73038e6eda408a379e47f29
#
_entry.id   36f3f7a4d73038e6eda408a379e47f29
#
_cell.length_a   1.000
_cell.length_b   1.000
_cell.length_c   1.000
_cell.angle_alpha   90.00
_cell.angle_beta   90.00
_cell.angle_gamma   90.00
#
_symmetry.space_group_name_H-M   'P 1'
#
loop_
_entity.id
_entity.type
_entity.pdbx_description
1 polymer ?
#
loop_
_entity_poly.entity_id
_entity_poly.type
_entity_poly.pdbx_seq_one_letter_code
_entity_poly.pdbx_strand_id
1 'polypeptide(L)'
;MNNALPPTILIVDDDEGHAILIRENLEAAGLPNTIRHFRDGQAILDFFAQEPLRGSQSFLILLDIRMPKVDGIEVLRRLKSDAELGRLPVIMLTTTDDSREVERCYELGCNVYIQKPVDYDRFAEAIRRLGLFVPLLLVPAVSAR
;
A
#
# COMPACT_ATOMS: atom_id res chain seq x y z
N MET A 1 -1.88 -22.82 16.74
CA MET A 1 -2.02 -21.38 16.89
C MET A 1 -1.09 -20.67 15.95
N ASN A 2 -1.60 -19.74 15.17
CA ASN A 2 -0.79 -19.05 14.16
C ASN A 2 -0.08 -17.87 14.80
N ASN A 3 1.25 -17.94 14.88
CA ASN A 3 2.08 -16.85 15.39
C ASN A 3 2.63 -15.97 14.27
N ALA A 4 1.88 -15.85 13.18
CA ALA A 4 2.30 -15.03 12.05
C ALA A 4 2.46 -13.57 12.48
N LEU A 5 3.56 -12.94 12.06
CA LEU A 5 3.77 -11.51 12.28
C LEU A 5 2.74 -10.72 11.47
N PRO A 6 2.32 -9.56 11.97
CA PRO A 6 1.44 -8.70 11.19
C PRO A 6 2.14 -8.28 9.89
N PRO A 7 1.38 -8.03 8.81
CA PRO A 7 1.99 -7.63 7.55
C PRO A 7 2.76 -6.32 7.69
N THR A 8 3.84 -6.19 6.95
CA THR A 8 4.55 -4.93 6.83
C THR A 8 3.73 -4.01 5.93
N ILE A 9 3.52 -2.78 6.37
CA ILE A 9 2.79 -1.79 5.59
C ILE A 9 3.80 -1.00 4.76
N LEU A 10 3.61 -1.01 3.44
CA LEU A 10 4.46 -0.28 2.51
C LEU A 10 3.68 0.93 2.00
N ILE A 11 4.14 2.12 2.38
CA ILE A 11 3.56 3.37 1.90
C ILE A 11 4.35 3.81 0.68
N VAL A 12 3.69 3.91 -0.48
CA VAL A 12 4.32 4.33 -1.73
C VAL A 12 3.69 5.66 -2.14
N ASP A 13 4.38 6.75 -1.85
CA ASP A 13 3.85 8.11 -2.00
C ASP A 13 5.03 9.08 -2.11
N ASP A 14 5.04 9.93 -3.12
CA ASP A 14 6.11 10.91 -3.31
C ASP A 14 5.93 12.15 -2.43
N ASP A 15 4.75 12.35 -1.86
CA ASP A 15 4.49 13.45 -0.94
C ASP A 15 4.88 13.03 0.48
N GLU A 16 5.99 13.58 0.95
CA GLU A 16 6.55 13.22 2.25
C GLU A 16 5.62 13.61 3.40
N GLY A 17 4.91 14.74 3.26
CA GLY A 17 3.93 15.16 4.26
C GLY A 17 2.78 14.17 4.38
N HIS A 18 2.27 13.68 3.26
CA HIS A 18 1.24 12.65 3.26
C HIS A 18 1.74 11.35 3.88
N ALA A 19 2.96 10.94 3.54
CA ALA A 19 3.55 9.72 4.09
C ALA A 19 3.69 9.79 5.61
N ILE A 20 4.16 10.93 6.11
CA ILE A 20 4.29 11.16 7.56
C ILE A 20 2.91 11.11 8.24
N LEU A 21 1.93 11.78 7.66
CA LEU A 21 0.58 11.80 8.20
C LEU A 21 -0.02 10.39 8.24
N ILE A 22 0.17 9.61 7.17
CA ILE A 22 -0.31 8.23 7.11
C ILE A 22 0.34 7.42 8.24
N ARG A 23 1.67 7.48 8.35
CA ARG A 23 2.41 6.74 9.37
C ARG A 23 1.93 7.11 10.78
N GLU A 24 1.88 8.40 11.07
CA GLU A 24 1.50 8.87 12.41
C GLU A 24 0.09 8.42 12.81
N ASN A 25 -0.84 8.47 11.87
CA ASN A 25 -2.23 8.09 12.18
C ASN A 25 -2.43 6.59 12.25
N LEU A 26 -1.69 5.80 11.48
CA LEU A 26 -1.68 4.35 11.63
C LEU A 26 -1.08 3.96 12.98
N GLU A 27 0.01 4.59 13.38
CA GLU A 27 0.62 4.33 14.70
C GLU A 27 -0.32 4.76 15.83
N ALA A 28 -0.99 5.89 15.68
CA ALA A 28 -1.96 6.37 16.68
C ALA A 28 -3.16 5.42 16.82
N ALA A 29 -3.48 4.66 15.78
CA ALA A 29 -4.53 3.63 15.84
C ALA A 29 -4.06 2.37 16.57
N GLY A 30 -2.80 2.33 17.02
CA GLY A 30 -2.28 1.23 17.81
C GLY A 30 -1.77 0.05 17.01
N LEU A 31 -1.48 0.23 15.72
CA LEU A 31 -0.99 -0.86 14.89
C LEU A 31 0.45 -1.24 15.26
N PRO A 32 0.71 -2.54 15.50
CA PRO A 32 2.07 -3.01 15.78
C PRO A 32 2.90 -3.25 14.51
N ASN A 33 2.32 -2.98 13.34
CA ASN A 33 2.93 -3.29 12.05
C ASN A 33 4.18 -2.45 11.80
N THR A 34 5.20 -3.06 11.21
CA THR A 34 6.33 -2.31 10.65
C THR A 34 5.83 -1.51 9.45
N ILE A 35 6.23 -0.26 9.35
CA ILE A 35 5.83 0.63 8.26
C ILE A 35 7.10 1.09 7.53
N ARG A 36 7.11 0.95 6.21
CA ARG A 36 8.19 1.44 5.36
C ARG A 36 7.63 2.39 4.32
N HIS A 37 8.42 3.39 3.96
CA HIS A 37 8.02 4.40 2.99
C HIS A 37 8.93 4.36 1.77
N PHE A 38 8.31 4.37 0.58
CA PHE A 38 8.98 4.47 -0.72
C PHE A 38 8.49 5.72 -1.42
N ARG A 39 9.40 6.51 -1.96
CA ARG A 39 9.09 7.84 -2.51
C ARG A 39 8.66 7.82 -3.96
N ASP A 40 8.81 6.70 -4.66
CA ASP A 40 8.41 6.59 -6.05
C ASP A 40 8.15 5.13 -6.43
N GLY A 41 7.56 4.97 -7.61
CA GLY A 41 7.19 3.64 -8.09
C GLY A 41 8.39 2.76 -8.39
N GLN A 42 9.50 3.33 -8.85
CA GLN A 42 10.69 2.54 -9.13
C GLN A 42 11.28 1.96 -7.84
N ALA A 43 11.25 2.74 -6.76
CA ALA A 43 11.81 2.29 -5.47
C ALA A 43 11.10 1.04 -4.94
N ILE A 44 9.77 0.97 -5.03
CA ILE A 44 9.05 -0.22 -4.56
C ILE A 44 9.29 -1.42 -5.48
N LEU A 45 9.38 -1.19 -6.78
CA LEU A 45 9.67 -2.27 -7.72
C LEU A 45 11.08 -2.82 -7.50
N ASP A 46 12.05 -1.95 -7.26
CA ASP A 46 13.42 -2.36 -6.96
C ASP A 46 13.50 -3.13 -5.63
N PHE A 47 12.71 -2.71 -4.64
CA PHE A 47 12.65 -3.43 -3.38
C PHE A 47 12.28 -4.90 -3.59
N PHE A 48 11.23 -5.16 -4.37
CA PHE A 48 10.80 -6.54 -4.62
C PHE A 48 11.74 -7.31 -5.55
N ALA A 49 12.49 -6.61 -6.41
CA ALA A 49 13.41 -7.24 -7.34
C ALA A 49 14.77 -7.55 -6.72
N GLN A 50 15.27 -6.66 -5.84
CA GLN A 50 16.64 -6.71 -5.35
C GLN A 50 16.78 -7.36 -3.97
N GLU A 51 15.77 -7.22 -3.11
CA GLU A 51 15.79 -7.82 -1.79
C GLU A 51 15.10 -9.18 -1.83
N PRO A 52 15.84 -10.28 -1.67
CA PRO A 52 15.20 -11.58 -1.66
C PRO A 52 14.26 -11.70 -0.47
N LEU A 53 13.05 -12.19 -0.72
CA LEU A 53 12.09 -12.49 0.33
C LEU A 53 12.57 -13.72 1.08
N ARG A 54 12.82 -13.59 2.38
CA ARG A 54 13.32 -14.68 3.21
C ARG A 54 12.16 -15.32 3.95
N GLY A 55 11.89 -16.58 3.64
CA GLY A 55 10.77 -17.29 4.20
C GLY A 55 9.46 -16.70 3.68
N SER A 56 8.40 -16.86 4.45
CA SER A 56 7.09 -16.30 4.12
C SER A 56 6.96 -14.91 4.71
N GLN A 57 6.61 -13.93 3.88
CA GLN A 57 6.42 -12.54 4.29
C GLN A 57 5.08 -12.06 3.80
N SER A 58 4.47 -11.15 4.54
CA SER A 58 3.22 -10.53 4.14
C SER A 58 3.37 -9.01 4.12
N PHE A 59 2.74 -8.40 3.13
CA PHE A 59 2.80 -6.95 2.93
C PHE A 59 1.41 -6.42 2.61
N LEU A 60 1.14 -5.22 3.08
CA LEU A 60 -0.02 -4.43 2.67
C LEU A 60 0.51 -3.17 2.02
N ILE A 61 0.12 -2.89 0.79
CA ILE A 61 0.64 -1.77 0.02
C ILE A 61 -0.40 -0.66 -0.02
N LEU A 62 0.01 0.54 0.43
CA LEU A 62 -0.77 1.77 0.27
C LEU A 62 -0.10 2.57 -0.84
N LEU A 63 -0.77 2.70 -1.97
CA LEU A 63 -0.15 3.13 -3.22
C LEU A 63 -0.83 4.37 -3.79
N ASP A 64 -0.06 5.45 -3.97
CA ASP A 64 -0.52 6.63 -4.67
C ASP A 64 -0.33 6.46 -6.19
N ILE A 65 -1.11 7.19 -6.98
CA ILE A 65 -1.01 7.14 -8.45
C ILE A 65 0.05 8.11 -8.96
N ARG A 66 -0.03 9.39 -8.57
CA ARG A 66 0.80 10.45 -9.14
C ARG A 66 2.18 10.48 -8.48
N MET A 67 3.13 9.82 -9.11
CA MET A 67 4.51 9.75 -8.63
C MET A 67 5.47 9.85 -9.81
N PRO A 68 6.71 10.37 -9.58
CA PRO A 68 7.71 10.41 -10.64
C PRO A 68 8.22 9.01 -10.97
N LYS A 69 8.90 8.90 -12.12
CA LYS A 69 9.52 7.69 -12.65
C LYS A 69 8.49 6.66 -13.10
N VAL A 70 7.88 5.93 -12.16
CA VAL A 70 6.84 4.95 -12.46
C VAL A 70 5.63 5.31 -11.61
N ASP A 71 4.49 5.59 -12.26
CA ASP A 71 3.28 5.95 -11.52
C ASP A 71 2.64 4.73 -10.86
N GLY A 72 1.64 5.00 -9.98
CA GLY A 72 1.02 3.94 -9.20
C GLY A 72 0.24 2.93 -10.01
N ILE A 73 -0.35 3.34 -11.13
CA ILE A 73 -1.09 2.40 -11.99
C ILE A 73 -0.12 1.41 -12.63
N GLU A 74 1.04 1.88 -13.07
CA GLU A 74 2.07 1.00 -13.63
C GLU A 74 2.66 0.08 -12.56
N VAL A 75 2.87 0.58 -11.35
CA VAL A 75 3.30 -0.26 -10.24
C VAL A 75 2.28 -1.38 -9.99
N LEU A 76 1.01 -1.01 -9.90
CA LEU A 76 -0.06 -1.98 -9.70
C LEU A 76 -0.08 -3.03 -10.81
N ARG A 77 0.03 -2.60 -12.06
CA ARG A 77 0.05 -3.51 -13.20
C ARG A 77 1.20 -4.53 -13.09
N ARG A 78 2.39 -4.05 -12.77
CA ARG A 78 3.57 -4.92 -12.65
C ARG A 78 3.45 -5.88 -11.47
N LEU A 79 2.96 -5.42 -10.33
CA LEU A 79 2.76 -6.29 -9.17
C LEU A 79 1.74 -7.39 -9.48
N LYS A 80 0.61 -7.01 -10.08
CA LYS A 80 -0.47 -7.97 -10.35
C LYS A 80 -0.16 -8.92 -11.51
N SER A 81 0.85 -8.64 -12.32
CA SER A 81 1.29 -9.57 -13.35
C SER A 81 2.29 -10.60 -12.85
N ASP A 82 2.76 -10.47 -11.62
CA ASP A 82 3.68 -11.45 -11.00
C ASP A 82 2.86 -12.45 -10.18
N ALA A 83 3.17 -13.75 -10.32
CA ALA A 83 2.38 -14.80 -9.67
C ALA A 83 2.38 -14.71 -8.15
N GLU A 84 3.51 -14.37 -7.53
CA GLU A 84 3.58 -14.23 -6.07
C GLU A 84 3.17 -12.83 -5.61
N LEU A 85 3.74 -11.79 -6.22
CA LEU A 85 3.46 -10.41 -5.82
C LEU A 85 2.02 -10.01 -6.12
N GLY A 86 1.38 -10.64 -7.11
CA GLY A 86 -0.03 -10.40 -7.41
C GLY A 86 -0.98 -10.78 -6.29
N ARG A 87 -0.52 -11.59 -5.33
CA ARG A 87 -1.32 -11.97 -4.16
C ARG A 87 -1.34 -10.89 -3.08
N LEU A 88 -0.46 -9.90 -3.16
CA LEU A 88 -0.39 -8.84 -2.16
C LEU A 88 -1.61 -7.92 -2.26
N PRO A 89 -2.25 -7.59 -1.14
CA PRO A 89 -3.32 -6.61 -1.15
C PRO A 89 -2.76 -5.22 -1.42
N VAL A 90 -3.42 -4.50 -2.32
CA VAL A 90 -3.05 -3.13 -2.67
C VAL A 90 -4.25 -2.24 -2.45
N ILE A 91 -4.07 -1.22 -1.64
CA ILE A 91 -5.04 -0.16 -1.43
C ILE A 91 -4.52 1.08 -2.13
N MET A 92 -5.27 1.55 -3.13
CA MET A 92 -4.94 2.81 -3.78
C MET A 92 -5.36 3.95 -2.83
N LEU A 93 -4.46 4.86 -2.57
CA LEU A 93 -4.71 5.99 -1.66
C LEU A 93 -4.17 7.25 -2.34
N THR A 94 -5.05 7.98 -3.01
CA THR A 94 -4.64 9.01 -3.95
C THR A 94 -5.66 10.15 -4.00
N THR A 95 -5.23 11.32 -4.47
CA THR A 95 -6.09 12.49 -4.59
C THR A 95 -7.00 12.44 -5.82
N THR A 96 -6.69 11.60 -6.81
CA THR A 96 -7.50 11.56 -8.02
C THR A 96 -8.82 10.83 -7.81
N ASP A 97 -9.89 11.39 -8.40
CA ASP A 97 -11.22 10.79 -8.41
C ASP A 97 -11.71 10.52 -9.84
N ASP A 98 -10.81 10.57 -10.82
CA ASP A 98 -11.15 10.27 -12.22
C ASP A 98 -11.70 8.84 -12.31
N SER A 99 -12.97 8.73 -12.72
CA SER A 99 -13.65 7.43 -12.76
C SER A 99 -12.94 6.41 -13.66
N ARG A 100 -12.25 6.87 -14.70
CA ARG A 100 -11.51 5.98 -15.59
C ARG A 100 -10.29 5.39 -14.89
N GLU A 101 -9.61 6.18 -14.07
CA GLU A 101 -8.47 5.70 -13.28
C GLU A 101 -8.94 4.75 -12.19
N VAL A 102 -10.06 5.06 -11.54
CA VAL A 102 -10.65 4.16 -10.53
C VAL A 102 -10.98 2.81 -11.15
N GLU A 103 -11.68 2.81 -12.30
CA GLU A 103 -12.02 1.58 -13.01
C GLU A 103 -10.76 0.81 -13.42
N ARG A 104 -9.76 1.52 -13.93
CA ARG A 104 -8.52 0.90 -14.37
C ARG A 104 -7.81 0.19 -13.21
N CYS A 105 -7.79 0.82 -12.03
CA CYS A 105 -7.18 0.22 -10.85
C CYS A 105 -7.90 -1.05 -10.43
N TYR A 106 -9.23 -1.05 -10.44
CA TYR A 106 -9.97 -2.27 -10.10
C TYR A 106 -9.80 -3.37 -11.16
N GLU A 107 -9.76 -3.01 -12.44
CA GLU A 107 -9.49 -3.97 -13.49
C GLU A 107 -8.13 -4.62 -13.34
N LEU A 108 -7.14 -3.86 -12.89
CA LEU A 108 -5.79 -4.38 -12.65
C LEU A 108 -5.68 -5.19 -11.36
N GLY A 109 -6.69 -5.13 -10.50
CA GLY A 109 -6.75 -5.97 -9.32
C GLY A 109 -6.44 -5.30 -8.00
N CYS A 110 -6.57 -3.96 -7.90
CA CYS A 110 -6.47 -3.35 -6.58
C CYS A 110 -7.62 -3.82 -5.70
N ASN A 111 -7.39 -3.88 -4.41
CA ASN A 111 -8.39 -4.39 -3.48
C ASN A 111 -9.39 -3.30 -3.05
N VAL A 112 -8.88 -2.09 -2.85
CA VAL A 112 -9.70 -0.95 -2.44
C VAL A 112 -9.10 0.31 -3.05
N TYR A 113 -9.95 1.25 -3.39
CA TYR A 113 -9.53 2.57 -3.87
C TYR A 113 -10.09 3.62 -2.90
N ILE A 114 -9.21 4.40 -2.30
CA ILE A 114 -9.57 5.44 -1.34
C ILE A 114 -9.10 6.78 -1.88
N GLN A 115 -10.02 7.73 -2.00
CA GLN A 115 -9.66 9.10 -2.37
C GLN A 115 -9.15 9.84 -1.13
N LYS A 116 -7.97 10.45 -1.24
CA LYS A 116 -7.45 11.30 -0.17
C LYS A 116 -8.32 12.55 -0.06
N PRO A 117 -8.89 12.84 1.12
CA PRO A 117 -9.58 14.11 1.32
C PRO A 117 -8.61 15.28 1.21
N VAL A 118 -9.09 16.42 0.71
CA VAL A 118 -8.30 17.65 0.63
C VAL A 118 -8.05 18.22 2.03
N ASP A 119 -9.03 18.07 2.92
CA ASP A 119 -8.96 18.56 4.29
C ASP A 119 -8.05 17.65 5.12
N TYR A 120 -7.07 18.27 5.80
CA TYR A 120 -6.08 17.54 6.61
C TYR A 120 -6.74 16.68 7.69
N ASP A 121 -7.71 17.26 8.42
CA ASP A 121 -8.34 16.53 9.53
C ASP A 121 -9.16 15.34 9.04
N ARG A 122 -9.82 15.49 7.92
CA ARG A 122 -10.56 14.38 7.29
C ARG A 122 -9.62 13.30 6.79
N PHE A 123 -8.49 13.70 6.22
CA PHE A 123 -7.48 12.75 5.77
C PHE A 123 -6.93 11.95 6.95
N ALA A 124 -6.55 12.64 8.02
CA ALA A 124 -6.04 12.00 9.23
C ALA A 124 -7.07 11.02 9.82
N GLU A 125 -8.34 11.43 9.87
CA GLU A 125 -9.40 10.55 10.37
C GLU A 125 -9.61 9.33 9.48
N ALA A 126 -9.56 9.51 8.16
CA ALA A 126 -9.69 8.39 7.23
C ALA A 126 -8.58 7.36 7.45
N ILE A 127 -7.35 7.82 7.69
CA ILE A 127 -6.23 6.92 7.97
C ILE A 127 -6.41 6.20 9.30
N ARG A 128 -6.89 6.90 10.34
CA ARG A 128 -7.17 6.25 11.62
C ARG A 128 -8.21 5.15 11.48
N ARG A 129 -9.27 5.39 10.70
CA ARG A 129 -10.28 4.37 10.41
C ARG A 129 -9.69 3.19 9.66
N LEU A 130 -8.83 3.46 8.67
CA LEU A 130 -8.11 2.41 7.96
C LEU A 130 -7.27 1.60 8.94
N GLY A 131 -6.58 2.26 9.88
CA GLY A 131 -5.79 1.60 10.91
C GLY A 131 -6.61 0.67 11.78
N LEU A 132 -7.85 1.01 12.08
CA LEU A 132 -8.75 0.14 12.83
C LEU A 132 -9.19 -1.08 12.02
N PHE A 133 -9.23 -0.94 10.70
CA PHE A 133 -9.63 -2.01 9.80
C PHE A 133 -8.50 -3.00 9.50
N VAL A 134 -7.25 -2.51 9.43
CA VAL A 134 -6.09 -3.32 9.04
C VAL A 134 -5.96 -4.62 9.86
N PRO A 135 -6.13 -4.63 11.19
CA PRO A 135 -6.00 -5.87 11.96
C PRO A 135 -7.02 -6.95 11.59
N LEU A 136 -8.09 -6.58 10.91
CA LEU A 136 -9.13 -7.51 10.47
C LEU A 136 -8.80 -8.16 9.13
N LEU A 137 -7.78 -7.68 8.42
CA LEU A 137 -7.43 -8.19 7.11
C LEU A 137 -6.69 -9.51 7.23
N LEU A 138 -7.08 -10.47 6.39
CA LEU A 138 -6.35 -11.71 6.22
C LEU A 138 -5.44 -11.55 5.01
N VAL A 139 -4.14 -11.40 5.26
CA VAL A 139 -3.16 -11.09 4.21
C VAL A 139 -2.36 -12.35 3.89
N PRO A 140 -2.36 -12.79 2.62
CA PRO A 140 -1.58 -13.97 2.24
C PRO A 140 -0.09 -13.68 2.35
N ALA A 141 0.67 -14.67 2.76
CA ALA A 141 2.12 -14.60 2.74
C ALA A 141 2.62 -14.84 1.31
N VAL A 142 3.71 -14.17 0.95
CA VAL A 142 4.43 -14.41 -0.30
C VAL A 142 5.80 -14.96 0.03
N SER A 143 6.32 -15.78 -0.87
CA SER A 143 7.59 -16.47 -0.65
C SER A 143 8.61 -16.08 -1.68
N ALA A 144 9.90 -16.24 -1.33
CA ALA A 144 10.99 -16.08 -2.28
C ALA A 144 10.85 -17.09 -3.42
N ARG A 145 11.27 -16.66 -4.60
CA ARG A 145 11.27 -17.48 -5.80
C ARG A 145 12.59 -18.14 -6.04
#